data_b5c9cdde045e4919eb7073f0e8c6d909
#
_entry.id   b5c9cdde045e4919eb7073f0e8c6d909
#
_cell.length_a   1.000
_cell.length_b   1.000
_cell.length_c   1.000
_cell.angle_alpha   90.00
_cell.angle_beta   90.00
_cell.angle_gamma   90.00
#
_symmetry.space_group_name_H-M   'P 1'
#
loop_
_entity.id
_entity.type
_entity.pdbx_description
1 polymer ?
#
loop_
_entity_poly.entity_id
_entity_poly.type
_entity_poly.pdbx_seq_one_letter_code
_entity_poly.pdbx_strand_id
1 'polypeptide(L)'
;SPHHRSSAASDVYKRQYLESQAKESRVLNLIGCIDDEPFAYFEAYWAKEDRIAPYCAAQDFDRGIHMLVGEDHHRGPHKVKAWLNALCHYLFLDDCRTTRIVSEPRSDNDRMIQHLQARRFAKPKEFDFPHKRAALMVLHRDAFFERCELS
;
A
#
# COMPACT_ATOMS: atom_id res chain seq x y z
N SER A 1 -23.38 -23.27 13.55
CA SER A 1 -22.86 -23.13 12.19
C SER A 1 -21.36 -22.79 12.20
N PRO A 2 -20.52 -23.47 11.37
CA PRO A 2 -19.05 -23.37 11.44
C PRO A 2 -18.48 -22.00 11.04
N HIS A 3 -19.27 -21.14 10.44
CA HIS A 3 -18.82 -19.85 9.89
C HIS A 3 -18.54 -18.77 10.95
N HIS A 4 -19.12 -18.85 12.13
CA HIS A 4 -18.93 -17.83 13.20
C HIS A 4 -17.60 -17.97 13.97
N ARG A 5 -17.03 -19.17 14.06
CA ARG A 5 -15.76 -19.38 14.77
C ARG A 5 -14.54 -18.95 13.94
N SER A 6 -14.63 -19.02 12.63
CA SER A 6 -13.56 -18.59 11.72
C SER A 6 -13.39 -17.08 11.70
N SER A 7 -14.47 -16.30 11.80
CA SER A 7 -14.41 -14.83 11.78
C SER A 7 -13.79 -14.26 13.06
N ALA A 8 -14.17 -14.79 14.24
CA ALA A 8 -13.66 -14.30 15.52
C ALA A 8 -12.13 -14.56 15.67
N ALA A 9 -11.65 -15.74 15.27
CA ALA A 9 -10.22 -16.04 15.28
C ALA A 9 -9.44 -15.15 14.30
N SER A 10 -10.01 -14.89 13.12
CA SER A 10 -9.44 -13.96 12.14
C SER A 10 -9.36 -12.53 12.68
N ASP A 11 -10.38 -12.08 13.42
CA ASP A 11 -10.44 -10.73 13.99
C ASP A 11 -9.44 -10.56 15.15
N VAL A 12 -9.25 -11.60 15.98
CA VAL A 12 -8.21 -11.60 17.02
C VAL A 12 -6.82 -11.54 16.39
N TYR A 13 -6.56 -12.31 15.34
CA TYR A 13 -5.28 -12.28 14.62
C TYR A 13 -5.00 -10.92 13.98
N LYS A 14 -6.00 -10.33 13.34
CA LYS A 14 -5.91 -8.98 12.77
C LYS A 14 -5.61 -7.94 13.85
N ARG A 15 -6.29 -8.00 14.98
CA ARG A 15 -6.08 -7.09 16.09
C ARG A 15 -4.66 -7.22 16.66
N GLN A 16 -4.18 -8.44 16.93
CA GLN A 16 -2.82 -8.67 17.42
C GLN A 16 -1.76 -8.19 16.43
N TYR A 17 -1.99 -8.42 15.15
CA TYR A 17 -1.10 -7.91 14.10
C TYR A 17 -1.05 -6.37 14.10
N LEU A 18 -2.21 -5.71 14.12
CA LEU A 18 -2.29 -4.26 14.19
C LEU A 18 -1.62 -3.68 15.43
N GLU A 19 -1.84 -4.31 16.60
CA GLU A 19 -1.20 -3.90 17.86
C GLU A 19 0.33 -4.08 17.82
N SER A 20 0.82 -5.15 17.18
CA SER A 20 2.26 -5.36 17.00
C SER A 20 2.88 -4.32 16.06
N GLN A 21 2.20 -3.98 14.96
CA GLN A 21 2.64 -2.97 14.00
C GLN A 21 2.60 -1.56 14.60
N ALA A 22 1.60 -1.22 15.41
CA ALA A 22 1.49 0.07 16.09
C ALA A 22 2.66 0.34 17.05
N LYS A 23 3.36 -0.69 17.52
CA LYS A 23 4.55 -0.56 18.37
C LYS A 23 5.84 -0.34 17.58
N GLU A 24 5.81 -0.53 16.27
CA GLU A 24 6.97 -0.35 15.40
C GLU A 24 7.07 1.11 14.95
N SER A 25 8.00 1.87 15.52
CA SER A 25 8.19 3.29 15.22
C SER A 25 8.64 3.62 13.79
N ARG A 26 9.02 2.59 13.00
CA ARG A 26 9.48 2.73 11.60
C ARG A 26 8.37 2.65 10.57
N VAL A 27 7.20 2.21 11.00
CA VAL A 27 6.03 2.03 10.14
C VAL A 27 4.96 3.04 10.53
N LEU A 28 4.52 3.81 9.57
CA LEU A 28 3.36 4.69 9.73
C LEU A 28 2.09 3.89 9.46
N ASN A 29 1.28 3.74 10.48
CA ASN A 29 0.02 3.01 10.41
C ASN A 29 -1.12 4.01 10.23
N LEU A 30 -1.93 3.84 9.20
CA LEU A 30 -3.03 4.73 8.84
C LEU A 30 -4.33 3.94 8.68
N ILE A 31 -5.41 4.51 9.19
CA ILE A 31 -6.77 4.02 8.93
C ILE A 31 -7.41 4.92 7.89
N GLY A 32 -7.82 4.33 6.77
CA GLY A 32 -8.63 5.02 5.77
C GLY A 32 -10.09 5.07 6.20
N CYS A 33 -10.69 6.27 6.18
CA CYS A 33 -12.10 6.47 6.47
C CYS A 33 -12.80 7.15 5.29
N ILE A 34 -14.04 6.75 5.04
CA ILE A 34 -14.97 7.45 4.13
C ILE A 34 -16.20 7.83 4.95
N ASP A 35 -16.54 9.11 5.00
CA ASP A 35 -17.66 9.63 5.82
C ASP A 35 -17.58 9.15 7.29
N ASP A 36 -16.38 9.23 7.86
CA ASP A 36 -16.04 8.77 9.22
C ASP A 36 -16.14 7.25 9.45
N GLU A 37 -16.43 6.45 8.43
CA GLU A 37 -16.44 5.00 8.50
C GLU A 37 -15.07 4.42 8.10
N PRO A 38 -14.40 3.63 8.96
CA PRO A 38 -13.17 2.95 8.60
C PRO A 38 -13.41 1.92 7.49
N PHE A 39 -12.61 1.96 6.43
CA PHE A 39 -12.72 1.01 5.31
C PHE A 39 -11.43 0.29 4.98
N ALA A 40 -10.29 0.86 5.34
CA ALA A 40 -8.99 0.32 4.98
C ALA A 40 -7.93 0.60 6.04
N TYR A 41 -6.92 -0.24 6.02
CA TYR A 41 -5.70 -0.09 6.79
C TYR A 41 -4.52 0.02 5.84
N PHE A 42 -3.66 0.99 6.10
CA PHE A 42 -2.46 1.22 5.32
C PHE A 42 -1.23 1.21 6.21
N GLU A 43 -0.16 0.65 5.71
CA GLU A 43 1.17 0.75 6.28
C GLU A 43 2.06 1.51 5.30
N ALA A 44 2.76 2.53 5.77
CA ALA A 44 3.81 3.19 5.03
C ALA A 44 5.13 3.03 5.77
N TYR A 45 6.13 2.50 5.11
CA TYR A 45 7.42 2.19 5.69
C TYR A 45 8.56 2.79 4.85
N TRP A 46 9.75 2.87 5.44
CA TRP A 46 10.95 3.26 4.72
C TRP A 46 11.50 2.05 3.96
N ALA A 47 11.47 2.12 2.64
CA ALA A 47 11.82 0.98 1.79
C ALA A 47 13.26 0.50 1.98
N LYS A 48 14.19 1.40 2.30
CA LYS A 48 15.61 1.06 2.51
C LYS A 48 15.84 0.24 3.78
N GLU A 49 14.96 0.33 4.75
CA GLU A 49 15.01 -0.40 6.02
C GLU A 49 14.20 -1.69 6.01
N ASP A 50 13.49 -1.94 4.92
CA ASP A 50 12.59 -3.09 4.75
C ASP A 50 13.23 -4.19 3.89
N ARG A 51 12.66 -5.39 3.98
CA ARG A 51 13.08 -6.56 3.17
C ARG A 51 12.98 -6.35 1.66
N ILE A 52 12.22 -5.34 1.20
CA ILE A 52 12.10 -5.00 -0.23
C ILE A 52 13.35 -4.30 -0.77
N ALA A 53 14.17 -3.73 0.09
CA ALA A 53 15.31 -2.89 -0.29
C ALA A 53 16.19 -3.47 -1.41
N PRO A 54 16.68 -4.73 -1.32
CA PRO A 54 17.53 -5.29 -2.36
C PRO A 54 16.80 -5.51 -3.69
N TYR A 55 15.49 -5.71 -3.66
CA TYR A 55 14.70 -5.99 -4.86
C TYR A 55 14.34 -4.75 -5.67
N CYS A 56 14.26 -3.60 -5.04
CA CYS A 56 13.91 -2.33 -5.69
C CYS A 56 15.10 -1.37 -5.81
N ALA A 57 16.30 -1.79 -5.43
CA ALA A 57 17.47 -0.90 -5.31
C ALA A 57 17.08 0.38 -4.55
N ALA A 58 16.58 0.20 -3.33
CA ALA A 58 15.98 1.26 -2.53
C ALA A 58 16.95 2.44 -2.33
N GLN A 59 16.46 3.62 -2.59
CA GLN A 59 17.15 4.88 -2.37
C GLN A 59 16.78 5.44 -1.00
N ASP A 60 17.56 6.41 -0.52
CA ASP A 60 17.22 7.15 0.69
C ASP A 60 15.85 7.81 0.50
N PHE A 61 15.02 7.77 1.55
CA PHE A 61 13.67 8.33 1.59
C PHE A 61 12.62 7.70 0.68
N ASP A 62 12.92 6.58 -0.01
CA ASP A 62 11.88 5.80 -0.67
C ASP A 62 10.87 5.25 0.35
N ARG A 63 9.59 5.39 0.06
CA ARG A 63 8.50 4.86 0.88
C ARG A 63 7.95 3.58 0.26
N GLY A 64 7.66 2.61 1.11
CA GLY A 64 6.88 1.44 0.73
C GLY A 64 5.48 1.52 1.29
N ILE A 65 4.51 0.90 0.62
CA ILE A 65 3.12 0.83 1.07
C ILE A 65 2.58 -0.59 1.05
N HIS A 66 1.87 -0.95 2.15
CA HIS A 66 0.97 -2.09 2.19
C HIS A 66 -0.45 -1.59 2.39
N MET A 67 -1.41 -2.28 1.78
CA MET A 67 -2.81 -1.86 1.78
C MET A 67 -3.70 -3.05 2.04
N LEU A 68 -4.63 -2.89 2.99
CA LEU A 68 -5.66 -3.86 3.30
C LEU A 68 -7.03 -3.16 3.29
N VAL A 69 -7.83 -3.42 2.26
CA VAL A 69 -9.19 -2.88 2.15
C VAL A 69 -10.16 -3.92 2.70
N GLY A 70 -10.94 -3.54 3.71
CA GLY A 70 -11.80 -4.46 4.48
C GLY A 70 -13.09 -4.81 3.75
N GLU A 71 -13.84 -3.80 3.31
CA GLU A 71 -15.20 -3.98 2.80
C GLU A 71 -15.27 -3.97 1.28
N ASP A 72 -16.03 -4.91 0.69
CA ASP A 72 -16.14 -5.05 -0.76
C ASP A 72 -16.73 -3.83 -1.45
N HIS A 73 -17.69 -3.14 -0.81
CA HIS A 73 -18.30 -1.94 -1.37
C HIS A 73 -17.33 -0.73 -1.48
N HIS A 74 -16.18 -0.80 -0.81
CA HIS A 74 -15.12 0.21 -0.91
C HIS A 74 -14.01 -0.15 -1.92
N ARG A 75 -14.13 -1.26 -2.63
CA ARG A 75 -13.12 -1.75 -3.58
C ARG A 75 -13.33 -1.35 -5.04
N GLY A 76 -14.41 -0.66 -5.38
CA GLY A 76 -14.68 -0.24 -6.76
C GLY A 76 -13.60 0.69 -7.34
N PRO A 77 -13.39 0.72 -8.69
CA PRO A 77 -12.33 1.49 -9.34
C PRO A 77 -12.32 2.98 -8.98
N HIS A 78 -13.48 3.60 -8.86
CA HIS A 78 -13.60 5.01 -8.48
C HIS A 78 -13.14 5.28 -7.06
N LYS A 79 -13.44 4.37 -6.14
CA LYS A 79 -13.05 4.47 -4.73
C LYS A 79 -11.55 4.24 -4.57
N VAL A 80 -11.00 3.21 -5.23
CA VAL A 80 -9.55 2.98 -5.26
C VAL A 80 -8.81 4.19 -5.82
N LYS A 81 -9.33 4.81 -6.86
CA LYS A 81 -8.77 6.04 -7.41
C LYS A 81 -8.65 7.13 -6.35
N ALA A 82 -9.71 7.36 -5.61
CA ALA A 82 -9.75 8.41 -4.62
C ALA A 82 -8.76 8.16 -3.47
N TRP A 83 -8.86 7.02 -2.80
CA TRP A 83 -8.04 6.78 -1.62
C TRP A 83 -6.56 6.50 -1.95
N LEU A 84 -6.25 5.84 -3.09
CA LEU A 84 -4.86 5.58 -3.47
C LEU A 84 -4.15 6.87 -3.87
N ASN A 85 -4.82 7.77 -4.60
CA ASN A 85 -4.28 9.09 -4.88
C ASN A 85 -4.05 9.91 -3.60
N ALA A 86 -5.00 9.88 -2.66
CA ALA A 86 -4.87 10.59 -1.39
C ALA A 86 -3.70 10.05 -0.56
N LEU A 87 -3.54 8.73 -0.47
CA LEU A 87 -2.43 8.10 0.23
C LEU A 87 -1.07 8.49 -0.38
N CYS A 88 -0.92 8.37 -1.70
CA CYS A 88 0.32 8.72 -2.37
C CYS A 88 0.64 10.22 -2.23
N HIS A 89 -0.35 11.08 -2.36
CA HIS A 89 -0.19 12.52 -2.17
C HIS A 89 0.29 12.85 -0.76
N TYR A 90 -0.38 12.26 0.24
CA TYR A 90 0.02 12.41 1.64
C TYR A 90 1.49 12.01 1.86
N LEU A 91 1.92 10.86 1.35
CA LEU A 91 3.28 10.37 1.54
C LEU A 91 4.34 11.24 0.87
N PHE A 92 4.06 11.79 -0.32
CA PHE A 92 4.96 12.72 -0.97
C PHE A 92 5.05 14.08 -0.26
N LEU A 93 3.99 14.49 0.45
CA LEU A 93 4.00 15.72 1.24
C LEU A 93 4.59 15.52 2.63
N ASP A 94 4.47 14.33 3.21
CA ASP A 94 4.98 13.98 4.53
C ASP A 94 6.51 14.14 4.62
N ASP A 95 7.21 13.74 3.55
CA ASP A 95 8.65 14.03 3.41
C ASP A 95 8.95 14.45 1.96
N CYS A 96 9.37 15.70 1.79
CA CYS A 96 9.67 16.23 0.46
C CYS A 96 10.87 15.57 -0.23
N ARG A 97 11.70 14.81 0.50
CA ARG A 97 12.83 14.04 -0.04
C ARG A 97 12.39 12.73 -0.65
N THR A 98 11.17 12.26 -0.38
CA THR A 98 10.62 11.05 -0.99
C THR A 98 10.42 11.28 -2.48
N THR A 99 11.15 10.54 -3.31
CA THR A 99 11.05 10.59 -4.77
C THR A 99 10.32 9.42 -5.38
N ARG A 100 10.22 8.31 -4.62
CA ARG A 100 9.53 7.09 -5.08
C ARG A 100 8.66 6.50 -3.98
N ILE A 101 7.53 5.93 -4.40
CA ILE A 101 6.70 5.05 -3.58
C ILE A 101 6.71 3.67 -4.24
N VAL A 102 7.01 2.62 -3.47
CA VAL A 102 7.05 1.24 -3.94
C VAL A 102 5.96 0.40 -3.31
N SER A 103 5.51 -0.61 -4.01
CA SER A 103 4.56 -1.62 -3.51
C SER A 103 4.89 -2.96 -4.14
N GLU A 104 4.55 -4.05 -3.44
CA GLU A 104 4.90 -5.41 -3.86
C GLU A 104 3.70 -6.37 -3.76
N PRO A 105 2.62 -6.10 -4.52
CA PRO A 105 1.50 -7.02 -4.58
C PRO A 105 1.94 -8.38 -5.11
N ARG A 106 1.21 -9.44 -4.74
CA ARG A 106 1.43 -10.75 -5.36
C ARG A 106 1.34 -10.64 -6.89
N SER A 107 2.23 -11.33 -7.58
CA SER A 107 2.29 -11.28 -9.05
C SER A 107 1.01 -11.76 -9.75
N ASP A 108 0.20 -12.58 -9.06
CA ASP A 108 -1.10 -13.07 -9.53
C ASP A 108 -2.28 -12.16 -9.12
N ASN A 109 -2.03 -11.08 -8.39
CA ASN A 109 -3.05 -10.09 -8.05
C ASN A 109 -3.23 -9.06 -9.15
N ASP A 110 -3.74 -9.51 -10.30
CA ASP A 110 -3.92 -8.67 -11.49
C ASP A 110 -4.78 -7.44 -11.22
N ARG A 111 -5.79 -7.57 -10.36
CA ARG A 111 -6.68 -6.48 -10.02
C ARG A 111 -5.95 -5.33 -9.34
N MET A 112 -5.13 -5.62 -8.32
CA MET A 112 -4.35 -4.60 -7.62
C MET A 112 -3.28 -4.01 -8.54
N ILE A 113 -2.61 -4.84 -9.33
CA ILE A 113 -1.61 -4.38 -10.31
C ILE A 113 -2.24 -3.40 -11.30
N GLN A 114 -3.42 -3.71 -11.83
CA GLN A 114 -4.14 -2.81 -12.75
C GLN A 114 -4.53 -1.49 -12.08
N HIS A 115 -4.98 -1.52 -10.82
CA HIS A 115 -5.27 -0.30 -10.07
C HIS A 115 -4.02 0.58 -9.89
N LEU A 116 -2.89 -0.03 -9.54
CA LEU A 116 -1.63 0.69 -9.37
C LEU A 116 -1.15 1.29 -10.71
N GLN A 117 -1.20 0.50 -11.80
CA GLN A 117 -0.83 0.98 -13.13
C GLN A 117 -1.73 2.13 -13.61
N ALA A 118 -3.04 2.06 -13.33
CA ALA A 118 -3.97 3.15 -13.63
C ALA A 118 -3.64 4.43 -12.84
N ARG A 119 -2.87 4.34 -11.75
CA ARG A 119 -2.37 5.48 -10.95
C ARG A 119 -0.91 5.80 -11.25
N ARG A 120 -0.39 5.36 -12.39
CA ARG A 120 0.96 5.63 -12.89
C ARG A 120 2.11 4.91 -12.17
N PHE A 121 1.82 3.89 -11.40
CA PHE A 121 2.86 2.96 -10.99
C PHE A 121 3.38 2.19 -12.21
N ALA A 122 4.68 2.19 -12.38
CA ALA A 122 5.33 1.31 -13.34
C ALA A 122 5.52 -0.08 -12.72
N LYS A 123 5.52 -1.11 -13.57
CA LYS A 123 5.84 -2.50 -13.18
C LYS A 123 7.16 -2.91 -13.84
N PRO A 124 8.33 -2.58 -13.27
CA PRO A 124 9.60 -2.88 -13.92
C PRO A 124 9.95 -4.37 -13.95
N LYS A 125 9.50 -5.14 -12.97
CA LYS A 125 9.83 -6.57 -12.86
C LYS A 125 8.92 -7.31 -11.91
N GLU A 126 9.03 -8.63 -11.91
CA GLU A 126 8.58 -9.54 -10.86
C GLU A 126 9.81 -10.13 -10.14
N PHE A 127 9.63 -10.54 -8.90
CA PHE A 127 10.70 -11.14 -8.10
C PHE A 127 10.12 -12.09 -7.05
N ASP A 128 10.98 -12.95 -6.50
CA ASP A 128 10.60 -13.94 -5.51
C ASP A 128 11.07 -13.53 -4.12
N PHE A 129 10.13 -13.29 -3.21
CA PHE A 129 10.35 -13.39 -1.78
C PHE A 129 10.32 -14.87 -1.35
N PRO A 130 10.86 -15.24 -0.16
CA PRO A 130 10.71 -16.60 0.35
C PRO A 130 9.27 -17.09 0.46
N HIS A 131 8.31 -16.20 0.65
CA HIS A 131 6.90 -16.52 0.93
C HIS A 131 5.94 -16.20 -0.23
N LYS A 132 6.34 -15.44 -1.24
CA LYS A 132 5.49 -15.10 -2.40
C LYS A 132 6.31 -14.66 -3.60
N ARG A 133 5.75 -14.84 -4.79
CA ARG A 133 6.19 -14.11 -5.98
C ARG A 133 5.44 -12.77 -6.05
N ALA A 134 6.17 -11.70 -6.20
CA ALA A 134 5.65 -10.34 -6.18
C ALA A 134 5.92 -9.59 -7.48
N ALA A 135 5.03 -8.65 -7.80
CA ALA A 135 5.28 -7.63 -8.81
C ALA A 135 5.83 -6.38 -8.12
N LEU A 136 7.00 -5.91 -8.55
CA LEU A 136 7.51 -4.62 -8.10
C LEU A 136 6.73 -3.51 -8.81
N MET A 137 6.08 -2.65 -8.03
CA MET A 137 5.35 -1.48 -8.51
C MET A 137 6.02 -0.23 -7.99
N VAL A 138 6.30 0.74 -8.87
CA VAL A 138 7.04 1.96 -8.53
C VAL A 138 6.32 3.19 -9.05
N LEU A 139 6.01 4.12 -8.17
CA LEU A 139 5.48 5.44 -8.50
C LEU A 139 6.55 6.50 -8.26
N HIS A 140 6.97 7.17 -9.31
CA HIS A 140 7.87 8.31 -9.23
C HIS A 140 7.11 9.60 -8.89
N ARG A 141 7.70 10.43 -8.04
CA ARG A 141 7.14 11.72 -7.64
C ARG A 141 6.74 12.59 -8.84
N ASP A 142 7.63 12.73 -9.81
CA ASP A 142 7.37 13.55 -10.99
C ASP A 142 6.16 13.05 -11.79
N ALA A 143 6.08 11.74 -12.02
CA ALA A 143 4.93 11.12 -12.69
C ALA A 143 3.60 11.33 -11.96
N PHE A 144 3.63 11.38 -10.63
CA PHE A 144 2.45 11.67 -9.82
C PHE A 144 1.97 13.11 -9.98
N PHE A 145 2.89 14.07 -9.87
CA PHE A 145 2.54 15.51 -9.90
C PHE A 145 2.29 16.06 -11.29
N GLU A 146 2.92 15.55 -12.34
CA GLU A 146 2.59 15.91 -13.74
C GLU A 146 1.09 15.80 -14.06
N ARG A 147 0.38 14.93 -13.37
CA ARG A 147 -1.05 14.74 -13.51
C ARG A 147 -1.88 15.84 -12.84
N CYS A 148 -1.35 16.49 -11.82
CA CYS A 148 -2.06 17.53 -11.08
C CYS A 148 -2.07 18.86 -11.80
N GLU A 149 -1.17 19.08 -12.76
CA GLU A 149 -1.09 20.32 -13.53
C GLU A 149 -2.14 20.42 -14.65
N LEU A 150 -2.86 19.33 -14.93
CA LEU A 150 -3.80 19.24 -16.05
C LEU A 150 -5.28 19.14 -15.64
N SER A 151 -5.60 19.41 -14.39
CA SER A 151 -6.99 19.37 -13.90
C SER A 151 -7.52 20.72 -13.47
#